data_740b956a8e6b8d1ab3345b9bd96e7535
#
_entry.id   740b956a8e6b8d1ab3345b9bd96e7535
#
_cell.length_a   1.000
_cell.length_b   1.000
_cell.length_c   1.000
_cell.angle_alpha   90.00
_cell.angle_beta   90.00
_cell.angle_gamma   90.00
#
_symmetry.space_group_name_H-M   'P 1'
#
loop_
_entity.id
_entity.type
_entity.pdbx_description
1 polymer ?
#
loop_
_entity_poly.entity_id
_entity_poly.type
_entity_poly.pdbx_seq_one_letter_code
_entity_poly.pdbx_strand_id
1 'polypeptide(L)'
;MHSRFLHSLGAMHLMHEAITSLREKGVDITNIEETASMAAILLHDVGHGPFSHVFEEAGMLPQGMTHEDISLMMMQEIRSDIGKVESENGKRKTENYEQVLTLAIDIFQDNYPKHFLHQLISSQLDVDRLDYLCRDSFFCGVTEGSVASARILKMMNVVDNHLVVEA
;
A
#
# COMPACT_ATOMS: atom_id res chain seq x y z
N MET A 1 6.06 17.08 13.66
CA MET A 1 6.09 16.87 12.18
C MET A 1 6.61 15.46 11.94
N HIS A 2 5.96 14.65 11.12
CA HIS A 2 6.39 13.30 10.74
C HIS A 2 6.81 13.27 9.27
N SER A 3 7.52 12.23 8.86
CA SER A 3 7.96 12.06 7.47
C SER A 3 7.05 11.09 6.71
N ARG A 4 6.99 11.19 5.37
CA ARG A 4 6.34 10.21 4.52
C ARG A 4 6.87 8.79 4.75
N PHE A 5 8.16 8.66 5.01
CA PHE A 5 8.76 7.36 5.32
C PHE A 5 8.14 6.71 6.58
N LEU A 6 7.92 7.49 7.65
CA LEU A 6 7.27 6.96 8.85
C LEU A 6 5.80 6.63 8.62
N HIS A 7 5.10 7.38 7.75
CA HIS A 7 3.76 7.08 7.31
C HIS A 7 3.73 5.75 6.52
N SER A 8 4.56 5.60 5.51
CA SER A 8 4.63 4.35 4.71
C SER A 8 4.92 3.11 5.57
N LEU A 9 5.81 3.23 6.57
CA LEU A 9 6.06 2.15 7.54
C LEU A 9 4.83 1.87 8.42
N GLY A 10 4.10 2.90 8.84
CA GLY A 10 2.88 2.76 9.62
C GLY A 10 1.77 2.10 8.82
N ALA A 11 1.54 2.53 7.60
CA ALA A 11 0.57 1.92 6.69
C ALA A 11 0.93 0.46 6.37
N MET A 12 2.21 0.14 6.17
CA MET A 12 2.69 -1.24 6.01
C MET A 12 2.41 -2.09 7.27
N HIS A 13 2.60 -1.56 8.46
CA HIS A 13 2.25 -2.25 9.70
C HIS A 13 0.75 -2.52 9.79
N LEU A 14 -0.10 -1.53 9.48
CA LEU A 14 -1.56 -1.70 9.47
C LEU A 14 -2.01 -2.71 8.39
N MET A 15 -1.33 -2.79 7.25
CA MET A 15 -1.56 -3.81 6.22
C MET A 15 -1.33 -5.22 6.79
N HIS A 16 -0.23 -5.45 7.50
CA HIS A 16 0.04 -6.72 8.15
C HIS A 16 -1.05 -7.10 9.17
N GLU A 17 -1.45 -6.15 10.02
CA GLU A 17 -2.53 -6.35 11.00
C GLU A 17 -3.88 -6.66 10.32
N ALA A 18 -4.22 -5.94 9.24
CA ALA A 18 -5.42 -6.17 8.45
C ALA A 18 -5.44 -7.59 7.87
N ILE A 19 -4.37 -8.01 7.21
CA ILE A 19 -4.24 -9.34 6.60
C ILE A 19 -4.30 -10.44 7.68
N THR A 20 -3.64 -10.23 8.82
CA THR A 20 -3.71 -11.15 9.95
C THR A 20 -5.14 -11.32 10.44
N SER A 21 -5.87 -10.21 10.64
CA SER A 21 -7.27 -10.24 11.06
C SER A 21 -8.19 -10.92 10.04
N LEU A 22 -7.98 -10.68 8.75
CA LEU A 22 -8.74 -11.33 7.66
C LEU A 22 -8.48 -12.85 7.62
N ARG A 23 -7.23 -13.28 7.79
CA ARG A 23 -6.87 -14.72 7.87
C ARG A 23 -7.52 -15.40 9.06
N GLU A 24 -7.57 -14.75 10.22
CA GLU A 24 -8.26 -15.28 11.42
C GLU A 24 -9.76 -15.50 11.15
N LYS A 25 -10.36 -14.76 10.22
CA LYS A 25 -11.74 -14.90 9.76
C LYS A 25 -11.91 -15.92 8.62
N GLY A 26 -10.82 -16.56 8.20
CA GLY A 26 -10.85 -17.62 7.18
C GLY A 26 -10.68 -17.09 5.73
N VAL A 27 -10.32 -15.82 5.55
CA VAL A 27 -10.00 -15.30 4.21
C VAL A 27 -8.68 -15.92 3.73
N ASP A 28 -8.71 -16.54 2.54
CA ASP A 28 -7.51 -17.14 1.95
C ASP A 28 -6.57 -16.05 1.41
N ILE A 29 -5.46 -15.85 2.09
CA ILE A 29 -4.37 -14.94 1.69
C ILE A 29 -3.05 -15.66 1.90
N THR A 30 -2.32 -15.90 0.83
CA THR A 30 -1.02 -16.56 0.85
C THR A 30 0.09 -15.64 1.41
N ASN A 31 1.23 -16.21 1.79
CA ASN A 31 2.36 -15.43 2.30
C ASN A 31 2.96 -14.50 1.23
N ILE A 32 2.91 -14.89 -0.04
CA ILE A 32 3.39 -14.04 -1.12
C ILE A 32 2.45 -12.86 -1.38
N GLU A 33 1.14 -13.08 -1.28
CA GLU A 33 0.13 -12.00 -1.38
C GLU A 33 0.27 -10.99 -0.23
N GLU A 34 0.50 -11.47 0.99
CA GLU A 34 0.80 -10.60 2.13
C GLU A 34 2.04 -9.75 1.88
N THR A 35 3.17 -10.39 1.51
CA THR A 35 4.43 -9.69 1.27
C THR A 35 4.29 -8.69 0.12
N ALA A 36 3.56 -9.03 -0.94
CA ALA A 36 3.29 -8.16 -2.07
C ALA A 36 2.40 -6.97 -1.68
N SER A 37 1.34 -7.21 -0.88
CA SER A 37 0.48 -6.13 -0.37
C SER A 37 1.23 -5.17 0.55
N MET A 38 2.11 -5.71 1.40
CA MET A 38 3.00 -4.90 2.25
C MET A 38 4.00 -4.08 1.42
N ALA A 39 4.55 -4.64 0.33
CA ALA A 39 5.43 -3.91 -0.58
C ALA A 39 4.65 -2.83 -1.36
N ALA A 40 3.44 -3.14 -1.81
CA ALA A 40 2.59 -2.20 -2.52
C ALA A 40 2.25 -0.96 -1.65
N ILE A 41 1.79 -1.17 -0.42
CA ILE A 41 1.47 -0.06 0.50
C ILE A 41 2.73 0.68 0.99
N LEU A 42 3.87 0.01 1.11
CA LEU A 42 5.14 0.67 1.46
C LEU A 42 5.58 1.66 0.38
N LEU A 43 5.31 1.35 -0.89
CA LEU A 43 5.76 2.11 -2.05
C LEU A 43 4.66 2.99 -2.67
N HIS A 44 3.41 2.94 -2.17
CA HIS A 44 2.28 3.62 -2.79
C HIS A 44 2.51 5.13 -2.97
N ASP A 45 3.16 5.75 -1.99
CA ASP A 45 3.42 7.19 -1.90
C ASP A 45 4.82 7.63 -2.38
N VAL A 46 5.64 6.71 -2.91
CA VAL A 46 7.02 7.02 -3.28
C VAL A 46 7.11 8.05 -4.41
N GLY A 47 6.07 8.17 -5.23
CA GLY A 47 5.95 9.16 -6.32
C GLY A 47 5.59 10.56 -5.87
N HIS A 48 5.27 10.77 -4.60
CA HIS A 48 4.97 12.10 -4.09
C HIS A 48 6.21 12.99 -3.98
N GLY A 49 6.30 14.00 -4.84
CA GLY A 49 7.23 15.12 -4.70
C GLY A 49 6.77 16.17 -3.67
N PRO A 50 7.59 17.20 -3.40
CA PRO A 50 7.15 18.37 -2.65
C PRO A 50 5.94 19.01 -3.34
N PHE A 51 4.87 19.30 -2.57
CA PHE A 51 3.64 19.92 -3.10
C PHE A 51 2.98 19.17 -4.27
N SER A 52 3.09 17.84 -4.32
CA SER A 52 2.63 17.00 -5.47
C SER A 52 1.20 17.30 -5.88
N HIS A 53 0.23 17.39 -4.96
CA HIS A 53 -1.16 17.73 -5.28
C HIS A 53 -1.31 19.11 -5.92
N VAL A 54 -0.53 20.10 -5.47
CA VAL A 54 -0.54 21.44 -6.07
C VAL A 54 0.02 21.39 -7.50
N PHE A 55 1.07 20.59 -7.74
CA PHE A 55 1.63 20.42 -9.08
C PHE A 55 0.69 19.67 -10.02
N GLU A 56 -0.05 18.70 -9.52
CA GLU A 56 -1.10 18.00 -10.27
C GLU A 56 -2.23 18.96 -10.66
N GLU A 57 -2.80 19.67 -9.68
CA GLU A 57 -3.89 20.64 -9.88
C GLU A 57 -3.47 21.81 -10.79
N ALA A 58 -2.22 22.26 -10.67
CA ALA A 58 -1.67 23.31 -11.50
C ALA A 58 -1.26 22.85 -12.92
N GLY A 59 -1.38 21.55 -13.22
CA GLY A 59 -0.97 20.99 -14.52
C GLY A 59 0.54 21.06 -14.77
N MET A 60 1.36 21.10 -13.71
CA MET A 60 2.83 21.18 -13.81
C MET A 60 3.48 19.83 -14.09
N LEU A 61 2.76 18.73 -13.87
CA LEU A 61 3.19 17.39 -14.29
C LEU A 61 2.92 17.18 -15.79
N PRO A 62 3.63 16.24 -16.43
CA PRO A 62 3.30 15.84 -17.80
C PRO A 62 1.82 15.49 -17.93
N GLN A 63 1.22 15.77 -19.09
CA GLN A 63 -0.22 15.75 -19.33
C GLN A 63 -0.91 14.51 -18.77
N GLY A 64 -1.74 14.69 -17.72
CA GLY A 64 -2.54 13.63 -17.10
C GLY A 64 -1.78 12.71 -16.14
N MET A 65 -0.51 12.98 -15.83
CA MET A 65 0.28 12.17 -14.90
C MET A 65 -0.06 12.54 -13.45
N THR A 66 -0.23 11.53 -12.62
CA THR A 66 -0.48 11.65 -11.18
C THR A 66 0.72 11.17 -10.37
N HIS A 67 0.73 11.41 -9.06
CA HIS A 67 1.73 10.83 -8.17
C HIS A 67 1.66 9.30 -8.13
N GLU A 68 0.48 8.71 -8.35
CA GLU A 68 0.31 7.26 -8.45
C GLU A 68 1.04 6.69 -9.68
N ASP A 69 0.96 7.38 -10.83
CA ASP A 69 1.70 6.99 -12.03
C ASP A 69 3.22 7.04 -11.79
N ILE A 70 3.69 8.06 -11.05
CA ILE A 70 5.11 8.16 -10.69
C ILE A 70 5.50 7.04 -9.72
N SER A 71 4.65 6.72 -8.72
CA SER A 71 4.88 5.60 -7.81
C SER A 71 4.98 4.28 -8.57
N LEU A 72 4.09 4.05 -9.54
CA LEU A 72 4.12 2.89 -10.41
C LEU A 72 5.41 2.79 -11.24
N MET A 73 5.84 3.91 -11.85
CA MET A 73 7.11 3.96 -12.59
C MET A 73 8.31 3.62 -11.68
N MET A 74 8.33 4.13 -10.45
CA MET A 74 9.39 3.82 -9.49
C MET A 74 9.35 2.35 -9.04
N MET A 75 8.18 1.77 -8.81
CA MET A 75 8.05 0.33 -8.52
C MET A 75 8.58 -0.54 -9.67
N GLN A 76 8.30 -0.16 -10.92
CA GLN A 76 8.78 -0.86 -12.11
C GLN A 76 10.31 -0.76 -12.25
N GLU A 77 10.89 0.39 -11.95
CA GLU A 77 12.35 0.58 -11.97
C GLU A 77 13.03 -0.25 -10.88
N ILE A 78 12.52 -0.24 -9.64
CA ILE A 78 13.02 -1.06 -8.54
C ILE A 78 12.97 -2.54 -8.91
N ARG A 79 11.88 -3.01 -9.52
CA ARG A 79 11.77 -4.41 -10.01
C ARG A 79 12.83 -4.74 -11.04
N SER A 80 13.05 -3.83 -12.02
CA SER A 80 14.06 -4.00 -13.05
C SER A 80 15.47 -4.08 -12.48
N ASP A 81 15.79 -3.22 -11.51
CA ASP A 81 17.11 -3.19 -10.89
C ASP A 81 17.38 -4.43 -10.05
N ILE A 82 16.38 -4.92 -9.33
CA ILE A 82 16.50 -6.22 -8.61
C ILE A 82 16.78 -7.35 -9.60
N GLY A 83 16.07 -7.42 -10.72
CA GLY A 83 16.32 -8.43 -11.76
C GLY A 83 17.73 -8.38 -12.35
N LYS A 84 18.32 -7.18 -12.50
CA LYS A 84 19.72 -7.02 -12.96
C LYS A 84 20.73 -7.55 -11.95
N VAL A 85 20.56 -7.23 -10.67
CA VAL A 85 21.44 -7.71 -9.57
C VAL A 85 21.42 -9.24 -9.47
N GLU A 86 20.30 -9.87 -9.80
CA GLU A 86 20.13 -11.32 -9.85
C GLU A 86 20.99 -11.97 -10.93
N SER A 87 20.95 -11.39 -12.13
CA SER A 87 21.69 -11.94 -13.27
C SER A 87 23.21 -11.90 -13.07
N GLU A 88 23.73 -10.94 -12.30
CA GLU A 88 25.16 -10.78 -12.03
C GLU A 88 25.67 -11.70 -10.91
N ASN A 89 24.87 -12.06 -9.92
CA ASN A 89 25.30 -12.79 -8.72
C ASN A 89 24.95 -14.29 -8.70
N GLY A 90 24.22 -14.80 -9.68
CA GLY A 90 23.94 -16.23 -9.88
C GLY A 90 23.24 -16.95 -8.72
N LYS A 91 22.55 -16.23 -7.83
CA LYS A 91 21.91 -16.80 -6.64
C LYS A 91 20.39 -16.68 -6.66
N ARG A 92 19.74 -17.83 -6.61
CA ARG A 92 18.27 -18.06 -6.55
C ARG A 92 17.48 -17.35 -5.44
N LYS A 93 18.09 -16.53 -4.60
CA LYS A 93 17.41 -15.87 -3.48
C LYS A 93 16.53 -14.68 -3.92
N THR A 94 16.74 -14.20 -5.11
CA THR A 94 16.16 -12.97 -5.63
C THR A 94 14.98 -13.20 -6.58
N GLU A 95 14.82 -14.39 -7.18
CA GLU A 95 13.62 -14.78 -7.96
C GLU A 95 12.31 -14.50 -7.17
N ASN A 96 12.38 -14.61 -5.84
CA ASN A 96 11.27 -14.31 -4.95
C ASN A 96 10.93 -12.81 -4.87
N TYR A 97 11.92 -11.92 -4.96
CA TYR A 97 11.68 -10.47 -4.85
C TYR A 97 11.09 -9.88 -6.14
N GLU A 98 11.53 -10.33 -7.29
CA GLU A 98 10.95 -9.93 -8.58
C GLU A 98 9.49 -10.36 -8.67
N GLN A 99 9.18 -11.59 -8.25
CA GLN A 99 7.81 -12.09 -8.19
C GLN A 99 6.94 -11.29 -7.21
N VAL A 100 7.47 -10.97 -6.02
CA VAL A 100 6.77 -10.14 -5.02
C VAL A 100 6.47 -8.76 -5.57
N LEU A 101 7.44 -8.10 -6.22
CA LEU A 101 7.23 -6.76 -6.78
C LEU A 101 6.29 -6.76 -7.99
N THR A 102 6.33 -7.82 -8.81
CA THR A 102 5.35 -7.97 -9.91
C THR A 102 3.95 -8.07 -9.35
N LEU A 103 3.73 -8.90 -8.34
CA LEU A 103 2.44 -9.03 -7.67
C LEU A 103 2.02 -7.75 -6.93
N ALA A 104 2.98 -7.05 -6.32
CA ALA A 104 2.72 -5.75 -5.67
C ALA A 104 2.20 -4.70 -6.67
N ILE A 105 2.79 -4.65 -7.86
CA ILE A 105 2.35 -3.77 -8.95
C ILE A 105 0.94 -4.15 -9.41
N ASP A 106 0.65 -5.45 -9.60
CA ASP A 106 -0.66 -5.91 -10.01
C ASP A 106 -1.74 -5.58 -8.96
N ILE A 107 -1.43 -5.74 -7.66
CA ILE A 107 -2.32 -5.37 -6.56
C ILE A 107 -2.52 -3.84 -6.52
N PHE A 108 -1.44 -3.06 -6.67
CA PHE A 108 -1.50 -1.60 -6.66
C PHE A 108 -2.37 -1.05 -7.80
N GLN A 109 -2.32 -1.67 -8.98
CA GLN A 109 -3.10 -1.28 -10.17
C GLN A 109 -4.52 -1.86 -10.23
N ASP A 110 -4.96 -2.63 -9.21
CA ASP A 110 -6.22 -3.38 -9.22
C ASP A 110 -6.35 -4.40 -10.38
N ASN A 111 -5.21 -4.92 -10.84
CA ASN A 111 -5.15 -5.95 -11.89
C ASN A 111 -5.14 -7.38 -11.32
N TYR A 112 -5.05 -7.52 -10.00
CA TYR A 112 -5.00 -8.82 -9.33
C TYR A 112 -6.41 -9.35 -9.04
N PRO A 113 -6.68 -10.69 -9.19
CA PRO A 113 -8.01 -11.25 -9.02
C PRO A 113 -8.65 -11.02 -7.63
N LYS A 114 -7.85 -10.90 -6.57
CA LYS A 114 -8.34 -10.58 -5.22
C LYS A 114 -8.44 -9.06 -5.05
N HIS A 115 -9.51 -8.48 -5.56
CA HIS A 115 -9.77 -7.03 -5.56
C HIS A 115 -9.70 -6.39 -4.16
N PHE A 116 -10.10 -7.12 -3.11
CA PHE A 116 -10.03 -6.62 -1.73
C PHE A 116 -8.60 -6.27 -1.28
N LEU A 117 -7.54 -6.87 -1.88
CA LEU A 117 -6.16 -6.50 -1.57
C LEU A 117 -5.82 -5.09 -2.06
N HIS A 118 -6.31 -4.71 -3.24
CA HIS A 118 -6.22 -3.33 -3.71
C HIS A 118 -7.03 -2.39 -2.80
N GLN A 119 -8.23 -2.78 -2.38
CA GLN A 119 -9.08 -1.98 -1.50
C GLN A 119 -8.45 -1.72 -0.12
N LEU A 120 -7.54 -2.58 0.35
CA LEU A 120 -6.74 -2.30 1.55
C LEU A 120 -5.73 -1.16 1.33
N ILE A 121 -5.31 -0.90 0.08
CA ILE A 121 -4.37 0.17 -0.27
C ILE A 121 -5.13 1.47 -0.59
N SER A 122 -6.18 1.38 -1.41
CA SER A 122 -6.93 2.53 -1.92
C SER A 122 -8.42 2.23 -1.94
N SER A 123 -9.16 2.81 -0.98
CA SER A 123 -10.62 2.74 -0.90
C SER A 123 -11.17 3.84 0.01
N GLN A 124 -12.45 3.73 0.40
CA GLN A 124 -13.03 4.65 1.39
C GLN A 124 -12.50 4.38 2.80
N LEU A 125 -12.07 3.16 3.09
CA LEU A 125 -11.55 2.74 4.39
C LEU A 125 -10.35 1.80 4.16
N ASP A 126 -9.20 2.39 3.92
CA ASP A 126 -7.94 1.72 3.64
C ASP A 126 -6.90 1.97 4.74
N VAL A 127 -5.79 1.23 4.71
CA VAL A 127 -4.74 1.32 5.72
C VAL A 127 -3.90 2.59 5.60
N ASP A 128 -3.82 3.17 4.40
CA ASP A 128 -3.21 4.47 4.17
C ASP A 128 -3.93 5.54 4.99
N ARG A 129 -5.23 5.64 4.79
CA ARG A 129 -6.12 6.57 5.50
C ARG A 129 -6.11 6.37 7.00
N LEU A 130 -6.13 5.12 7.45
CA LEU A 130 -6.06 4.79 8.87
C LEU A 130 -4.75 5.24 9.52
N ASP A 131 -3.60 5.16 8.82
CA ASP A 131 -2.33 5.65 9.35
C ASP A 131 -2.27 7.17 9.37
N TYR A 132 -2.52 7.85 8.23
CA TYR A 132 -2.33 9.29 8.16
C TYR A 132 -3.31 10.05 9.06
N LEU A 133 -4.56 9.62 9.19
CA LEU A 133 -5.52 10.27 10.10
C LEU A 133 -5.05 10.21 11.56
N CYS A 134 -4.62 9.05 12.04
CA CYS A 134 -4.10 8.91 13.40
C CYS A 134 -2.82 9.71 13.60
N ARG A 135 -1.92 9.70 12.62
CA ARG A 135 -0.63 10.38 12.67
C ARG A 135 -0.79 11.89 12.65
N ASP A 136 -1.60 12.42 11.76
CA ASP A 136 -1.88 13.84 11.65
C ASP A 136 -2.60 14.36 12.90
N SER A 137 -3.59 13.62 13.41
CA SER A 137 -4.27 13.92 14.67
C SER A 137 -3.26 14.07 15.83
N PHE A 138 -2.36 13.09 15.95
CA PHE A 138 -1.34 13.10 17.00
C PHE A 138 -0.38 14.31 16.89
N PHE A 139 0.16 14.56 15.69
CA PHE A 139 1.16 15.60 15.50
C PHE A 139 0.58 17.03 15.43
N CYS A 140 -0.69 17.17 15.02
CA CYS A 140 -1.39 18.45 14.99
C CYS A 140 -2.11 18.78 16.30
N GLY A 141 -2.23 17.79 17.20
CA GLY A 141 -2.91 17.98 18.49
C GLY A 141 -4.43 18.15 18.36
N VAL A 142 -5.03 17.59 17.29
CA VAL A 142 -6.47 17.59 17.06
C VAL A 142 -7.06 16.19 17.32
N THR A 143 -8.30 16.15 17.82
CA THR A 143 -8.94 14.89 18.21
C THR A 143 -9.81 14.29 17.09
N GLU A 144 -10.17 15.09 16.09
CA GLU A 144 -11.10 14.73 15.01
C GLU A 144 -10.58 13.60 14.12
N GLY A 145 -9.25 13.47 13.98
CA GLY A 145 -8.61 12.37 13.24
C GLY A 145 -8.25 11.16 14.11
N SER A 146 -8.61 11.15 15.39
CA SER A 146 -8.34 10.02 16.29
C SER A 146 -9.28 8.85 15.97
N VAL A 147 -8.82 7.95 15.12
CA VAL A 147 -9.58 6.77 14.67
C VAL A 147 -9.14 5.55 15.45
N ALA A 148 -10.10 4.72 15.86
CA ALA A 148 -9.82 3.44 16.50
C ALA A 148 -9.39 2.38 15.45
N SER A 149 -8.24 2.58 14.80
CA SER A 149 -7.76 1.75 13.68
C SER A 149 -7.72 0.26 14.03
N ALA A 150 -7.23 -0.11 15.20
CA ALA A 150 -7.21 -1.51 15.64
C ALA A 150 -8.61 -2.14 15.74
N ARG A 151 -9.64 -1.37 16.10
CA ARG A 151 -11.02 -1.85 16.10
C ARG A 151 -11.57 -1.98 14.70
N ILE A 152 -11.31 -1.00 13.84
CA ILE A 152 -11.74 -1.02 12.44
C ILE A 152 -11.15 -2.23 11.73
N LEU A 153 -9.86 -2.50 11.87
CA LEU A 153 -9.20 -3.67 11.28
C LEU A 153 -9.85 -4.99 11.72
N LYS A 154 -10.23 -5.10 13.00
CA LYS A 154 -10.95 -6.28 13.51
C LYS A 154 -12.36 -6.42 12.96
N MET A 155 -12.99 -5.33 12.51
CA MET A 155 -14.32 -5.33 11.91
C MET A 155 -14.29 -5.52 10.39
N MET A 156 -13.12 -5.41 9.75
CA MET A 156 -12.97 -5.69 8.33
C MET A 156 -13.18 -7.18 8.03
N ASN A 157 -13.85 -7.47 6.94
CA ASN A 157 -14.04 -8.81 6.39
C ASN A 157 -14.09 -8.75 4.85
N VAL A 158 -14.15 -9.89 4.19
CA VAL A 158 -14.26 -9.98 2.73
C VAL A 158 -15.53 -10.73 2.37
N VAL A 159 -16.37 -10.12 1.53
CA VAL A 159 -17.58 -10.73 0.96
C VAL A 159 -17.56 -10.50 -0.54
N ASP A 160 -17.76 -11.57 -1.31
CA ASP A 160 -17.77 -11.53 -2.77
C ASP A 160 -16.55 -10.78 -3.37
N ASN A 161 -15.36 -11.04 -2.81
CA ASN A 161 -14.10 -10.43 -3.21
C ASN A 161 -13.99 -8.92 -2.94
N HIS A 162 -14.87 -8.37 -2.10
CA HIS A 162 -14.86 -6.96 -1.69
C HIS A 162 -14.61 -6.84 -0.19
N LEU A 163 -13.86 -5.79 0.18
CA LEU A 163 -13.65 -5.43 1.56
C LEU A 163 -14.95 -4.84 2.14
N VAL A 164 -15.38 -5.37 3.29
CA VAL A 164 -16.58 -4.91 4.00
C VAL A 164 -16.24 -4.68 5.47
N VAL A 165 -17.11 -3.94 6.18
CA VAL A 165 -17.02 -3.74 7.62
C VAL A 165 -18.22 -4.40 8.27
N GLU A 166 -17.97 -5.33 9.18
CA GLU A 166 -19.01 -5.99 9.97
C GLU A 166 -19.57 -5.03 11.03
N ALA A 167 -20.88 -5.09 11.25
CA ALA A 167 -21.57 -4.24 12.23
C ALA A 167 -21.52 -4.84 13.64
#